data_ee921348b50d06e5ce90c1512c80f756
#
_entry.id   ee921348b50d06e5ce90c1512c80f756
#
_cell.length_a   1.000
_cell.length_b   1.000
_cell.length_c   1.000
_cell.angle_alpha   90.00
_cell.angle_beta   90.00
_cell.angle_gamma   90.00
#
_symmetry.space_group_name_H-M   'P 1'
#
loop_
_entity.id
_entity.type
_entity.pdbx_description
1 polymer ?
#
loop_
_entity_poly.entity_id
_entity_poly.type
_entity_poly.pdbx_seq_one_letter_code
_entity_poly.pdbx_strand_id
1 'polypeptide(L)'
;MRHKHTSFFLNSLTIGILLIFTLVTPGKAQFVDLGQDPCSTRWRQIKTDNFQIIYPDFFEDNAQYLANIYEKLYAHANTLDIKPKRMSMIVRANGGVSNGNAGWAPKKSELYTAPP
;
A
#
# COMPACT_ATOMS: atom_id res chain seq x y z
N MET A 1 -47.82 -2.76 -42.53
CA MET A 1 -46.37 -2.55 -42.52
C MET A 1 -45.78 -1.94 -41.24
N ARG A 2 -46.55 -1.60 -40.23
CA ARG A 2 -46.13 -0.89 -39.01
C ARG A 2 -45.48 -1.78 -37.91
N HIS A 3 -45.76 -3.08 -37.89
CA HIS A 3 -45.28 -3.99 -36.84
C HIS A 3 -43.81 -4.45 -36.98
N LYS A 4 -43.21 -4.37 -38.14
CA LYS A 4 -41.82 -4.81 -38.36
C LYS A 4 -40.80 -3.80 -37.82
N HIS A 5 -41.11 -2.51 -37.79
CA HIS A 5 -40.17 -1.51 -37.28
C HIS A 5 -40.09 -1.48 -35.74
N THR A 6 -41.22 -1.74 -35.07
CA THR A 6 -41.23 -1.77 -33.59
C THR A 6 -40.44 -2.95 -33.01
N SER A 7 -40.54 -4.12 -33.64
CA SER A 7 -39.75 -5.29 -33.17
C SER A 7 -38.23 -5.13 -33.40
N PHE A 8 -37.85 -4.45 -34.48
CA PHE A 8 -36.44 -4.17 -34.74
C PHE A 8 -35.85 -3.19 -33.70
N PHE A 9 -36.58 -2.13 -33.35
CA PHE A 9 -36.18 -1.19 -32.31
C PHE A 9 -36.12 -1.85 -30.92
N LEU A 10 -37.05 -2.71 -30.58
CA LEU A 10 -37.07 -3.43 -29.31
C LEU A 10 -35.88 -4.39 -29.21
N ASN A 11 -35.56 -5.13 -30.27
CA ASN A 11 -34.40 -6.04 -30.29
C ASN A 11 -33.06 -5.28 -30.20
N SER A 12 -32.97 -4.14 -30.90
CA SER A 12 -31.76 -3.32 -30.83
C SER A 12 -31.56 -2.71 -29.44
N LEU A 13 -32.61 -2.30 -28.76
CA LEU A 13 -32.58 -1.77 -27.41
C LEU A 13 -32.16 -2.85 -26.37
N THR A 14 -32.74 -4.05 -26.50
CA THR A 14 -32.37 -5.18 -25.62
C THR A 14 -30.91 -5.61 -25.78
N ILE A 15 -30.41 -5.64 -27.01
CA ILE A 15 -29.00 -5.95 -27.28
C ILE A 15 -28.09 -4.87 -26.69
N GLY A 16 -28.45 -3.58 -26.81
CA GLY A 16 -27.72 -2.45 -26.22
C GLY A 16 -27.63 -2.54 -24.70
N ILE A 17 -28.74 -2.86 -24.04
CA ILE A 17 -28.81 -3.02 -22.58
C ILE A 17 -27.96 -4.24 -22.15
N LEU A 18 -28.03 -5.35 -22.87
CA LEU A 18 -27.23 -6.53 -22.57
C LEU A 18 -25.71 -6.27 -22.70
N LEU A 19 -25.30 -5.51 -23.71
CA LEU A 19 -23.92 -5.08 -23.91
C LEU A 19 -23.41 -4.17 -22.77
N ILE A 20 -24.24 -3.26 -22.28
CA ILE A 20 -23.88 -2.40 -21.14
C ILE A 20 -23.67 -3.26 -19.88
N PHE A 21 -24.50 -4.25 -19.62
CA PHE A 21 -24.36 -5.15 -18.47
C PHE A 21 -23.11 -6.03 -18.55
N THR A 22 -22.66 -6.41 -19.73
CA THR A 22 -21.42 -7.21 -19.89
C THR A 22 -20.14 -6.39 -19.77
N LEU A 23 -20.22 -5.06 -19.98
CA LEU A 23 -19.08 -4.16 -19.85
C LEU A 23 -18.85 -3.68 -18.41
N VAL A 24 -19.79 -3.86 -17.50
CA VAL A 24 -19.61 -3.60 -16.07
C VAL A 24 -18.91 -4.80 -15.43
N THR A 25 -17.65 -5.02 -15.80
CA THR A 25 -16.78 -5.83 -14.97
C THR A 25 -16.56 -5.08 -13.67
N PRO A 26 -16.77 -5.71 -12.50
CA PRO A 26 -16.37 -5.09 -11.25
C PRO A 26 -14.87 -4.82 -11.34
N GLY A 27 -14.50 -3.56 -11.51
CA GLY A 27 -13.13 -3.12 -11.43
C GLY A 27 -12.62 -3.51 -10.05
N LYS A 28 -11.87 -4.60 -9.96
CA LYS A 28 -11.07 -4.87 -8.77
C LYS A 28 -10.04 -3.76 -8.75
N ALA A 29 -10.38 -2.66 -8.06
CA ALA A 29 -9.38 -1.71 -7.64
C ALA A 29 -8.28 -2.54 -6.98
N GLN A 30 -7.07 -2.40 -7.47
CA GLN A 30 -5.90 -3.14 -6.95
C GLN A 30 -5.58 -2.64 -5.53
N PHE A 31 -6.48 -2.90 -4.59
CA PHE A 31 -6.07 -3.02 -3.22
C PHE A 31 -5.35 -4.36 -3.12
N VAL A 32 -4.06 -4.31 -3.28
CA VAL A 32 -3.22 -5.42 -2.84
C VAL A 32 -3.45 -5.48 -1.34
N ASP A 33 -4.21 -6.46 -0.89
CA ASP A 33 -4.34 -6.78 0.53
C ASP A 33 -2.99 -7.33 0.96
N LEU A 34 -2.10 -6.43 1.40
CA LEU A 34 -0.75 -6.75 1.87
C LEU A 34 -0.77 -7.43 3.25
N GLY A 35 -1.91 -8.01 3.60
CA GLY A 35 -2.13 -8.64 4.88
C GLY A 35 -2.28 -7.59 6.00
N GLN A 36 -3.36 -7.65 6.73
CA GLN A 36 -3.51 -6.85 7.95
C GLN A 36 -2.74 -7.56 9.06
N ASP A 37 -1.98 -6.79 9.82
CA ASP A 37 -1.33 -7.34 11.00
C ASP A 37 -2.40 -7.84 11.97
N PRO A 38 -2.19 -9.00 12.62
CA PRO A 38 -3.10 -9.49 13.64
C PRO A 38 -3.33 -8.44 14.73
N CYS A 39 -4.56 -8.31 15.21
CA CYS A 39 -4.89 -7.36 16.29
C CYS A 39 -4.14 -7.64 17.61
N SER A 40 -3.58 -8.84 17.76
CA SER A 40 -2.71 -9.24 18.87
C SER A 40 -1.28 -8.74 18.74
N THR A 41 -0.89 -8.16 17.61
CA THR A 41 0.48 -7.67 17.38
C THR A 41 0.80 -6.54 18.36
N ARG A 42 1.87 -6.73 19.12
CA ARG A 42 2.41 -5.69 20.00
C ARG A 42 3.39 -4.85 19.23
N TRP A 43 3.15 -3.55 19.19
CA TRP A 43 3.97 -2.60 18.48
C TRP A 43 4.94 -1.89 19.41
N ARG A 44 6.17 -1.72 18.95
CA ARG A 44 7.22 -0.94 19.58
C ARG A 44 7.72 0.15 18.64
N GLN A 45 8.53 1.06 19.14
CA GLN A 45 9.13 2.12 18.33
C GLN A 45 10.54 2.45 18.76
N ILE A 46 11.38 2.73 17.78
CA ILE A 46 12.71 3.31 17.94
C ILE A 46 12.65 4.73 17.36
N LYS A 47 13.13 5.71 18.11
CA LYS A 47 13.27 7.08 17.64
C LYS A 47 14.75 7.40 17.51
N THR A 48 15.15 7.75 16.30
CA THR A 48 16.47 8.28 15.98
C THR A 48 16.35 9.76 15.65
N ASP A 49 17.43 10.41 15.23
CA ASP A 49 17.42 11.84 14.89
C ASP A 49 16.51 12.10 13.69
N ASN A 50 16.57 11.26 12.66
CA ASN A 50 15.88 11.47 11.39
C ASN A 50 14.67 10.55 11.16
N PHE A 51 14.57 9.44 11.92
CA PHE A 51 13.54 8.43 11.71
C PHE A 51 12.77 8.09 12.99
N GLN A 52 11.55 7.64 12.81
CA GLN A 52 10.75 6.96 13.82
C GLN A 52 10.31 5.62 13.22
N ILE A 53 10.90 4.54 13.70
CA ILE A 53 10.64 3.18 13.21
C ILE A 53 9.64 2.53 14.14
N ILE A 54 8.49 2.10 13.60
CA ILE A 54 7.42 1.40 14.31
C ILE A 54 7.43 -0.04 13.79
N TYR A 55 7.52 -1.00 14.70
CA TYR A 55 7.74 -2.41 14.36
C TYR A 55 7.05 -3.34 15.35
N PRO A 56 6.73 -4.60 14.96
CA PRO A 56 6.24 -5.62 15.88
C PRO A 56 7.35 -6.03 16.88
N ASP A 57 6.98 -6.31 18.12
CA ASP A 57 7.94 -6.60 19.21
C ASP A 57 8.91 -7.76 18.91
N PHE A 58 8.48 -8.75 18.15
CA PHE A 58 9.35 -9.86 17.74
C PHE A 58 10.42 -9.47 16.69
N PHE A 59 10.34 -8.26 16.12
CA PHE A 59 11.26 -7.75 15.10
C PHE A 59 12.35 -6.83 15.68
N GLU A 60 12.53 -6.78 17.00
CA GLU A 60 13.40 -5.83 17.72
C GLU A 60 14.82 -5.76 17.14
N ASP A 61 15.50 -6.90 17.03
CA ASP A 61 16.91 -6.94 16.58
C ASP A 61 17.08 -6.38 15.16
N ASN A 62 16.18 -6.77 14.27
CA ASN A 62 16.16 -6.26 12.90
C ASN A 62 15.78 -4.77 12.84
N ALA A 63 14.90 -4.31 13.71
CA ALA A 63 14.53 -2.91 13.79
C ALA A 63 15.71 -2.03 14.26
N GLN A 64 16.49 -2.49 15.22
CA GLN A 64 17.73 -1.83 15.66
C GLN A 64 18.75 -1.75 14.51
N TYR A 65 18.92 -2.84 13.77
CA TYR A 65 19.80 -2.87 12.61
C TYR A 65 19.34 -1.88 11.53
N LEU A 66 18.04 -1.86 11.22
CA LEU A 66 17.46 -0.92 10.27
C LEU A 66 17.66 0.53 10.70
N ALA A 67 17.44 0.84 11.98
CA ALA A 67 17.63 2.18 12.52
C ALA A 67 19.06 2.69 12.27
N ASN A 68 20.05 1.85 12.55
CA ASN A 68 21.46 2.18 12.34
C ASN A 68 21.79 2.36 10.85
N ILE A 69 21.26 1.52 9.98
CA ILE A 69 21.49 1.63 8.53
C ILE A 69 20.86 2.91 7.97
N TYR A 70 19.62 3.19 8.33
CA TYR A 70 18.93 4.37 7.79
C TYR A 70 19.58 5.67 8.22
N GLU A 71 20.07 5.78 9.46
CA GLU A 71 20.83 6.96 9.87
C GLU A 71 22.13 7.12 9.08
N LYS A 72 22.86 6.02 8.86
CA LYS A 72 24.07 6.05 8.03
C LYS A 72 23.78 6.45 6.59
N LEU A 73 22.73 5.86 5.99
CA LEU A 73 22.32 6.19 4.62
C LEU A 73 21.86 7.63 4.51
N TYR A 74 21.12 8.12 5.51
CA TYR A 74 20.67 9.50 5.53
C TYR A 74 21.81 10.49 5.51
N ALA A 75 22.85 10.26 6.31
CA ALA A 75 24.03 11.11 6.33
C ALA A 75 24.73 11.20 4.96
N HIS A 76 24.72 10.10 4.19
CA HIS A 76 25.32 10.08 2.85
C HIS A 76 24.37 10.64 1.76
N ALA A 77 23.06 10.46 1.91
CA ALA A 77 22.07 10.88 0.91
C ALA A 77 21.68 12.34 1.02
N ASN A 78 21.88 12.97 2.21
CA ASN A 78 21.48 14.37 2.44
C ASN A 78 22.52 15.36 1.89
N THR A 79 22.71 15.34 0.59
CA THR A 79 23.65 16.26 -0.12
C THR A 79 23.20 17.72 -0.10
N LEU A 80 21.95 18.00 0.18
CA LEU A 80 21.38 19.34 0.19
C LEU A 80 21.37 20.00 1.58
N ASP A 81 21.88 19.32 2.60
CA ASP A 81 21.87 19.73 4.01
C ASP A 81 20.48 20.24 4.49
N ILE A 82 19.43 19.63 3.95
CA ILE A 82 18.07 19.90 4.37
C ILE A 82 17.77 19.01 5.58
N LYS A 83 17.30 19.60 6.67
CA LYS A 83 16.82 18.87 7.84
C LYS A 83 15.29 18.67 7.75
N PRO A 84 14.81 17.63 7.07
CA PRO A 84 13.39 17.37 7.00
C PRO A 84 12.88 16.96 8.38
N LYS A 85 11.60 17.19 8.61
CA LYS A 85 10.93 16.63 9.78
C LYS A 85 11.10 15.12 9.80
N ARG A 86 11.34 14.55 10.99
CA ARG A 86 11.50 13.10 11.21
C ARG A 86 10.49 12.29 10.40
N MET A 87 10.97 11.26 9.72
CA MET A 87 10.16 10.40 8.88
C MET A 87 9.69 9.16 9.67
N SER A 88 8.39 8.89 9.64
CA SER A 88 7.82 7.70 10.23
C SER A 88 7.91 6.53 9.25
N MET A 89 8.43 5.40 9.72
CA MET A 89 8.53 4.15 8.99
C MET A 89 7.83 3.05 9.76
N ILE A 90 6.90 2.37 9.12
CA ILE A 90 6.18 1.24 9.70
C ILE A 90 6.74 -0.02 9.07
N VAL A 91 7.25 -0.92 9.90
CA VAL A 91 7.74 -2.23 9.47
C VAL A 91 6.65 -3.26 9.71
N ARG A 92 6.22 -3.93 8.66
CA ARG A 92 5.24 -5.02 8.70
C ARG A 92 5.97 -6.33 8.40
N ALA A 93 6.06 -7.20 9.38
CA ALA A 93 6.88 -8.42 9.31
C ALA A 93 6.03 -9.71 9.28
N ASN A 94 4.72 -9.60 9.09
CA ASN A 94 3.79 -10.76 9.09
C ASN A 94 3.36 -11.19 7.68
N GLY A 95 3.88 -10.58 6.64
CA GLY A 95 3.47 -10.87 5.27
C GLY A 95 4.43 -11.79 4.54
N GLY A 96 3.91 -12.59 3.62
CA GLY A 96 4.74 -13.38 2.68
C GLY A 96 5.28 -12.57 1.50
N VAL A 97 5.16 -11.25 1.52
CA VAL A 97 5.56 -10.36 0.44
C VAL A 97 6.56 -9.33 0.96
N SER A 98 7.70 -9.22 0.28
CA SER A 98 8.67 -8.16 0.54
C SER A 98 8.40 -7.01 -0.42
N ASN A 99 8.04 -5.84 0.13
CA ASN A 99 7.76 -4.62 -0.63
C ASN A 99 7.96 -3.39 0.25
N GLY A 100 7.96 -2.21 -0.35
CA GLY A 100 8.00 -0.95 0.37
C GLY A 100 7.25 0.13 -0.37
N ASN A 101 6.63 1.02 0.37
CA ASN A 101 6.00 2.21 -0.18
C ASN A 101 6.35 3.45 0.65
N ALA A 102 6.26 4.60 0.02
CA ALA A 102 6.39 5.89 0.69
C ALA A 102 5.21 6.78 0.29
N GLY A 103 4.49 7.27 1.29
CA GLY A 103 3.37 8.20 1.12
C GLY A 103 3.79 9.63 1.43
N TRP A 104 3.23 10.59 0.69
CA TRP A 104 3.48 12.00 0.92
C TRP A 104 2.52 12.61 1.94
N ALA A 105 1.27 12.20 1.92
CA ALA A 105 0.23 12.71 2.82
C ALA A 105 -0.64 11.57 3.37
N PRO A 106 -0.49 11.16 4.62
CA PRO A 106 0.52 11.59 5.57
C PRO A 106 1.93 11.14 5.17
N LYS A 107 2.95 11.91 5.57
CA LYS A 107 4.34 11.57 5.31
C LYS A 107 4.74 10.34 6.13
N LYS A 108 4.73 9.19 5.50
CA LYS A 108 5.11 7.90 6.10
C LYS A 108 5.71 6.99 5.04
N SER A 109 6.48 6.03 5.49
CA SER A 109 6.88 4.90 4.66
C SER A 109 6.47 3.60 5.34
N GLU A 110 6.15 2.60 4.55
CA GLU A 110 5.84 1.26 5.01
C GLU A 110 6.81 0.28 4.35
N LEU A 111 7.41 -0.57 5.16
CA LEU A 111 8.31 -1.62 4.72
C LEU A 111 7.68 -2.97 5.08
N TYR A 112 7.42 -3.77 4.08
CA TYR A 112 6.92 -5.13 4.22
C TYR A 112 8.10 -6.09 4.12
N THR A 113 8.34 -6.84 5.16
CA THR A 113 9.41 -7.84 5.19
C THR A 113 8.78 -9.22 5.26
N ALA A 114 9.24 -10.13 4.40
CA ALA A 114 8.96 -11.54 4.59
C ALA A 114 9.74 -12.02 5.83
N PRO A 115 9.16 -12.82 6.72
CA PRO A 115 9.94 -13.48 7.77
C PRO A 115 11.01 -14.36 7.11
N PRO A 116 12.20 -14.45 7.72
CA PRO A 116 13.25 -15.33 7.22
C PRO A 116 12.83 -16.80 7.24
#